data_a8de4c02357701d6e45c4118beb815a4
#
_entry.id   a8de4c02357701d6e45c4118beb815a4
#
_cell.length_a   1.000
_cell.length_b   1.000
_cell.length_c   1.000
_cell.angle_alpha   90.00
_cell.angle_beta   90.00
_cell.angle_gamma   90.00
#
_symmetry.space_group_name_H-M   'P 1'
#
loop_
_entity.id
_entity.type
_entity.pdbx_description
1 polymer ?
#
loop_
_entity_poly.entity_id
_entity_poly.type
_entity_poly.pdbx_seq_one_letter_code
_entity_poly.pdbx_strand_id
1 'polypeptide(L)'
;MVLCLIASTAPSHAEPVSHGPDLAGSAGYFRVPVVALAARGVDVGGGVGYGYTEPLRAAPGAHHRIGARATASVTPLEWLGVSLGSNLRHDRHPGDPLGPDTGTVLDSEILARAGWQFARFHVGLGASAGFARGSSLGASLGKPSLAALALGAWVPHDVPFSVGLMAGYRYDPSAALIDDPERYRSGDRLSLGLSSFDAIPFGLGAAYRVGAAEIIAELSGDALIGEGAPELTRAPLRASAGARYHLSERAALRLVTDTSLSARPSATASDELVPIEPRFQVLFGMSWRLLSWEPTAPEEPAPAPKRLEPPPPAALATLEVAVTTSDGYPLSDATLRVEVAGRSLPVPHVDMQTYRLGQLPAGKARLHVEAERLEPQVIEVDLSAERPNLVRVQLQAGSVDGQVRGVVRSFEGRGLQATVRIEPLGKRVSTDRDGAFQLDLPPGSYEVVIEAPRHMSQRRRIEVRADGVVVLNADLLGSGR
;
A
#
# COMPACT_ATOMS: atom_id res chain seq x y z
N MET A 1 29.71 -7.98 8.26
CA MET A 1 28.29 -7.58 8.21
C MET A 1 27.50 -8.77 7.70
N VAL A 2 26.93 -9.54 8.61
CA VAL A 2 26.29 -10.85 8.35
C VAL A 2 24.85 -10.61 7.94
N LEU A 3 24.50 -10.95 6.70
CA LEU A 3 23.13 -10.99 6.22
C LEU A 3 22.47 -12.28 6.75
N CYS A 4 21.64 -12.17 7.78
CA CYS A 4 20.75 -13.27 8.18
C CYS A 4 19.65 -13.42 7.13
N LEU A 5 19.74 -14.48 6.32
CA LEU A 5 18.67 -14.97 5.49
C LEU A 5 17.57 -15.59 6.41
N ILE A 6 16.49 -14.86 6.60
CA ILE A 6 15.26 -15.43 7.17
C ILE A 6 14.59 -16.21 6.04
N ALA A 7 14.73 -17.53 6.06
CA ALA A 7 13.94 -18.42 5.22
C ALA A 7 12.50 -18.44 5.75
N SER A 8 11.67 -17.56 5.21
CA SER A 8 10.21 -17.61 5.36
C SER A 8 9.67 -18.67 4.40
N THR A 9 8.91 -19.62 4.91
CA THR A 9 8.14 -20.60 4.14
C THR A 9 7.26 -19.84 3.14
N ALA A 10 7.58 -19.99 1.86
CA ALA A 10 6.82 -19.38 0.78
C ALA A 10 5.37 -19.87 0.80
N PRO A 11 4.37 -18.97 0.74
CA PRO A 11 3.00 -19.39 0.48
C PRO A 11 2.92 -20.00 -0.92
N SER A 12 2.19 -21.10 -1.04
CA SER A 12 2.14 -21.98 -2.21
C SER A 12 1.38 -21.41 -3.43
N HIS A 13 1.01 -20.16 -3.43
CA HIS A 13 0.48 -19.44 -4.59
C HIS A 13 1.13 -18.04 -4.60
N ALA A 14 2.12 -17.87 -5.50
CA ALA A 14 2.61 -16.54 -5.81
C ALA A 14 1.47 -15.77 -6.48
N GLU A 15 0.86 -14.83 -5.75
CA GLU A 15 -0.06 -13.87 -6.37
C GLU A 15 0.68 -13.13 -7.50
N PRO A 16 0.03 -12.92 -8.64
CA PRO A 16 0.64 -12.19 -9.74
C PRO A 16 1.12 -10.83 -9.23
N VAL A 17 2.33 -10.45 -9.60
CA VAL A 17 2.91 -9.13 -9.25
C VAL A 17 1.97 -8.07 -9.80
N SER A 18 1.14 -7.50 -8.94
CA SER A 18 0.29 -6.37 -9.34
C SER A 18 1.20 -5.15 -9.46
N HIS A 19 1.55 -4.77 -10.68
CA HIS A 19 2.26 -3.53 -10.91
C HIS A 19 1.35 -2.37 -10.53
N GLY A 20 1.65 -1.71 -9.42
CA GLY A 20 0.98 -0.47 -9.05
C GLY A 20 1.33 0.66 -10.03
N PRO A 21 0.70 1.84 -9.92
CA PRO A 21 0.96 2.95 -10.82
C PRO A 21 2.43 3.38 -10.78
N ASP A 22 3.00 3.64 -11.96
CA ASP A 22 4.31 4.24 -12.17
C ASP A 22 4.32 5.76 -11.84
N LEU A 23 5.38 6.46 -12.17
CA LEU A 23 5.43 7.91 -11.95
C LEU A 23 4.47 8.70 -12.85
N ALA A 24 4.01 8.15 -13.96
CA ALA A 24 3.01 8.76 -14.84
C ALA A 24 1.57 8.38 -14.46
N GLY A 25 1.37 7.56 -13.42
CA GLY A 25 0.07 7.09 -12.98
C GLY A 25 -0.42 5.83 -13.71
N SER A 26 0.40 5.29 -14.62
CA SER A 26 0.12 4.01 -15.29
C SER A 26 0.68 2.84 -14.48
N ALA A 27 0.30 1.59 -14.80
CA ALA A 27 0.99 0.45 -14.24
C ALA A 27 2.40 0.36 -14.81
N GLY A 28 3.41 0.21 -13.95
CA GLY A 28 4.79 0.18 -14.38
C GLY A 28 5.80 0.23 -13.24
N TYR A 29 7.06 0.41 -13.60
CA TYR A 29 8.17 0.59 -12.65
C TYR A 29 8.20 2.04 -12.15
N PHE A 30 9.06 2.89 -12.70
CA PHE A 30 9.07 4.33 -12.37
C PHE A 30 8.69 5.20 -13.59
N ARG A 31 9.37 5.04 -14.71
CA ARG A 31 9.09 5.71 -15.99
C ARG A 31 8.79 4.74 -17.11
N VAL A 32 9.16 3.46 -16.93
CA VAL A 32 8.86 2.38 -17.87
C VAL A 32 7.45 1.87 -17.59
N PRO A 33 6.44 2.25 -18.39
CA PRO A 33 5.11 1.70 -18.26
C PRO A 33 5.15 0.22 -18.63
N VAL A 34 4.46 -0.58 -17.85
CA VAL A 34 4.26 -2.00 -18.18
C VAL A 34 2.87 -2.16 -18.77
N VAL A 35 2.78 -2.98 -19.78
CA VAL A 35 1.50 -3.52 -20.22
C VAL A 35 1.09 -4.58 -19.20
N ALA A 36 0.79 -4.16 -17.98
CA ALA A 36 0.17 -5.04 -17.04
C ALA A 36 -1.32 -5.08 -17.36
N LEU A 37 -1.85 -6.27 -17.35
CA LEU A 37 -3.27 -6.47 -17.18
C LEU A 37 -3.59 -6.03 -15.72
N ALA A 38 -3.71 -4.72 -15.54
CA ALA A 38 -4.12 -4.20 -14.26
C ALA A 38 -5.58 -4.59 -14.03
N ALA A 39 -5.95 -4.92 -12.81
CA ALA A 39 -7.34 -5.05 -12.45
C ALA A 39 -8.09 -3.80 -12.89
N ARG A 40 -9.24 -3.97 -13.54
CA ARG A 40 -10.09 -2.87 -14.01
C ARG A 40 -10.41 -1.95 -12.85
N GLY A 41 -10.28 -0.64 -13.07
CA GLY A 41 -10.48 0.28 -11.96
C GLY A 41 -10.00 1.70 -12.23
N VAL A 42 -10.01 2.49 -11.17
CA VAL A 42 -9.50 3.86 -11.13
C VAL A 42 -8.46 3.95 -10.03
N ASP A 43 -7.26 4.39 -10.38
CA ASP A 43 -6.19 4.65 -9.46
C ASP A 43 -5.85 6.16 -9.45
N VAL A 44 -5.51 6.69 -8.29
CA VAL A 44 -4.98 8.03 -8.11
C VAL A 44 -3.66 7.96 -7.34
N GLY A 45 -2.81 8.91 -7.57
CA GLY A 45 -1.54 8.98 -6.87
C GLY A 45 -1.03 10.42 -6.76
N GLY A 46 -0.08 10.58 -5.88
CA GLY A 46 0.62 11.83 -5.72
C GLY A 46 1.98 11.63 -5.06
N GLY A 47 2.81 12.65 -5.15
CA GLY A 47 4.13 12.58 -4.55
C GLY A 47 4.82 13.91 -4.56
N VAL A 48 5.93 13.97 -3.83
CA VAL A 48 6.84 15.10 -3.77
C VAL A 48 8.26 14.62 -3.99
N GLY A 49 9.11 15.50 -4.48
CA GLY A 49 10.50 15.17 -4.76
C GLY A 49 11.42 16.34 -4.53
N TYR A 50 12.66 16.00 -4.28
CA TYR A 50 13.76 16.95 -4.19
C TYR A 50 14.92 16.47 -5.06
N GLY A 51 15.41 17.37 -5.92
CA GLY A 51 16.54 17.13 -6.80
C GLY A 51 17.69 18.11 -6.54
N TYR A 52 18.91 17.61 -6.74
CA TYR A 52 20.14 18.37 -6.51
C TYR A 52 21.16 18.11 -7.60
N THR A 53 21.86 19.17 -7.99
CA THR A 53 22.97 19.08 -8.95
C THR A 53 24.07 20.07 -8.55
N GLU A 54 25.30 19.62 -8.42
CA GLU A 54 26.47 20.45 -8.13
C GLU A 54 27.64 20.08 -9.01
N PRO A 55 28.45 21.02 -9.44
CA PRO A 55 28.01 22.31 -9.95
C PRO A 55 27.29 22.12 -11.29
N LEU A 56 26.30 22.96 -11.56
CA LEU A 56 25.58 22.87 -12.83
C LEU A 56 26.44 23.35 -14.00
N ARG A 57 27.41 24.19 -13.71
CA ARG A 57 28.38 24.81 -14.62
C ARG A 57 29.78 24.81 -14.03
N ALA A 58 30.73 25.33 -14.80
CA ALA A 58 32.07 25.64 -14.34
C ALA A 58 32.10 26.73 -13.24
N ALA A 59 30.98 27.43 -13.00
CA ALA A 59 30.82 28.41 -11.93
C ALA A 59 30.28 27.75 -10.64
N PRO A 60 30.67 28.20 -9.44
CA PRO A 60 30.13 27.67 -8.19
C PRO A 60 28.63 28.04 -8.09
N GLY A 61 27.79 27.04 -8.14
CA GLY A 61 26.33 27.20 -8.01
C GLY A 61 25.67 25.83 -7.96
N ALA A 62 24.79 25.65 -7.00
CA ALA A 62 23.98 24.43 -6.88
C ALA A 62 22.62 24.63 -7.53
N HIS A 63 22.11 23.63 -8.17
CA HIS A 63 20.74 23.56 -8.66
C HIS A 63 19.90 22.73 -7.69
N HIS A 64 18.80 23.31 -7.27
CA HIS A 64 17.81 22.65 -6.40
C HIS A 64 16.48 22.61 -7.13
N ARG A 65 15.88 21.43 -7.19
CA ARG A 65 14.55 21.19 -7.74
C ARG A 65 13.62 20.66 -6.66
N ILE A 66 12.47 21.30 -6.46
CA ILE A 66 11.37 20.76 -5.68
C ILE A 66 10.26 20.41 -6.65
N GLY A 67 9.71 19.20 -6.55
CA GLY A 67 8.63 18.75 -7.40
C GLY A 67 7.45 18.25 -6.59
N ALA A 68 6.25 18.44 -7.16
CA ALA A 68 5.03 17.80 -6.70
C ALA A 68 4.36 17.14 -7.91
N ARG A 69 3.83 15.94 -7.72
CA ARG A 69 3.19 15.16 -8.77
C ARG A 69 1.81 14.72 -8.35
N ALA A 70 0.86 14.77 -9.29
CA ALA A 70 -0.45 14.17 -9.17
C ALA A 70 -0.69 13.25 -10.37
N THR A 71 -1.32 12.10 -10.14
CA THR A 71 -1.61 11.13 -11.19
C THR A 71 -3.01 10.56 -11.03
N ALA A 72 -3.66 10.25 -12.14
CA ALA A 72 -4.92 9.54 -12.19
C ALA A 72 -4.88 8.57 -13.35
N SER A 73 -5.42 7.37 -13.17
CA SER A 73 -5.53 6.40 -14.25
C SER A 73 -6.85 5.66 -14.20
N VAL A 74 -7.32 5.26 -15.36
CA VAL A 74 -8.50 4.42 -15.53
C VAL A 74 -8.14 3.23 -16.41
N THR A 75 -8.51 2.04 -15.98
CA THR A 75 -8.38 0.79 -16.74
C THR A 75 -9.79 0.27 -17.00
N PRO A 76 -10.47 0.76 -18.05
CA PRO A 76 -11.85 0.37 -18.33
C PRO A 76 -11.96 -1.08 -18.82
N LEU A 77 -10.93 -1.55 -19.52
CA LEU A 77 -10.83 -2.90 -20.07
C LEU A 77 -9.47 -3.49 -19.66
N GLU A 78 -9.39 -4.78 -19.51
CA GLU A 78 -8.15 -5.47 -19.11
C GLU A 78 -6.96 -5.16 -20.03
N TRP A 79 -7.24 -4.92 -21.31
CA TRP A 79 -6.24 -4.62 -22.33
C TRP A 79 -6.05 -3.12 -22.62
N LEU A 80 -6.85 -2.21 -22.01
CA LEU A 80 -6.82 -0.77 -22.26
C LEU A 80 -6.70 0.02 -20.97
N GLY A 81 -5.73 0.89 -20.88
CA GLY A 81 -5.54 1.85 -19.80
C GLY A 81 -5.28 3.26 -20.32
N VAL A 82 -5.79 4.25 -19.61
CA VAL A 82 -5.51 5.66 -19.86
C VAL A 82 -5.07 6.28 -18.54
N SER A 83 -3.98 7.04 -18.57
CA SER A 83 -3.46 7.76 -17.43
C SER A 83 -3.21 9.23 -17.75
N LEU A 84 -3.38 10.05 -16.71
CA LEU A 84 -3.03 11.46 -16.68
C LEU A 84 -2.02 11.67 -15.57
N GLY A 85 -0.86 12.18 -15.89
CA GLY A 85 0.16 12.63 -14.95
C GLY A 85 0.35 14.14 -15.06
N SER A 86 0.45 14.83 -13.93
CA SER A 86 0.83 16.24 -13.86
C SER A 86 1.97 16.40 -12.87
N ASN A 87 3.01 17.08 -13.26
CA ASN A 87 4.20 17.31 -12.47
C ASN A 87 4.51 18.80 -12.39
N LEU A 88 4.36 19.36 -11.21
CA LEU A 88 4.75 20.73 -10.91
C LEU A 88 6.16 20.70 -10.36
N ARG A 89 7.09 21.42 -10.99
CA ARG A 89 8.45 21.55 -10.51
C ARG A 89 8.83 23.01 -10.35
N HIS A 90 9.63 23.28 -9.34
CA HIS A 90 10.19 24.59 -9.04
C HIS A 90 11.69 24.45 -8.87
N ASP A 91 12.44 25.18 -9.71
CA ASP A 91 13.89 25.14 -9.76
C ASP A 91 14.50 26.42 -9.22
N ARG A 92 15.56 26.31 -8.44
CA ARG A 92 16.30 27.41 -7.84
C ARG A 92 17.80 27.22 -8.05
N HIS A 93 18.48 28.27 -8.46
CA HIS A 93 19.91 28.29 -8.76
C HIS A 93 20.64 29.33 -7.90
N PRO A 94 20.79 29.14 -6.57
CA PRO A 94 21.50 30.08 -5.72
C PRO A 94 22.96 30.16 -6.12
N GLY A 95 23.47 31.39 -6.26
CA GLY A 95 24.87 31.65 -6.61
C GLY A 95 25.17 31.64 -8.13
N ASP A 96 24.18 31.51 -8.99
CA ASP A 96 24.37 31.73 -10.43
C ASP A 96 24.59 33.24 -10.69
N PRO A 97 25.73 33.63 -11.26
CA PRO A 97 26.02 35.04 -11.58
C PRO A 97 25.01 35.66 -12.57
N LEU A 98 24.25 34.83 -13.27
CA LEU A 98 23.20 35.26 -14.19
C LEU A 98 21.82 35.43 -13.55
N GLY A 99 21.72 35.25 -12.23
CA GLY A 99 20.53 35.47 -11.42
C GLY A 99 20.06 34.23 -10.67
N PRO A 100 19.50 34.41 -9.46
CA PRO A 100 18.98 33.29 -8.64
C PRO A 100 17.64 32.80 -9.16
N ASP A 101 17.46 32.70 -10.45
CA ASP A 101 16.16 32.54 -11.09
C ASP A 101 15.44 31.26 -10.65
N THR A 102 14.23 31.45 -10.23
CA THR A 102 13.28 30.40 -9.88
C THR A 102 12.38 30.17 -11.09
N GLY A 103 12.54 29.01 -11.73
CA GLY A 103 11.63 28.55 -12.77
C GLY A 103 10.55 27.68 -12.18
N THR A 104 9.30 27.91 -12.53
CA THR A 104 8.19 26.99 -12.19
C THR A 104 7.59 26.45 -13.48
N VAL A 105 7.52 25.13 -13.58
CA VAL A 105 6.98 24.45 -14.76
C VAL A 105 5.96 23.41 -14.33
N LEU A 106 4.83 23.40 -15.00
CA LEU A 106 3.82 22.35 -14.94
C LEU A 106 3.91 21.54 -16.24
N ASP A 107 4.28 20.29 -16.12
CA ASP A 107 4.21 19.31 -17.19
C ASP A 107 3.02 18.38 -16.96
N SER A 108 2.26 18.11 -17.99
CA SER A 108 1.15 17.16 -17.94
C SER A 108 1.24 16.23 -19.14
N GLU A 109 0.99 14.95 -18.90
CA GLU A 109 1.03 13.92 -19.93
C GLU A 109 -0.22 13.05 -19.81
N ILE A 110 -0.86 12.80 -20.96
CA ILE A 110 -1.90 11.79 -21.11
C ILE A 110 -1.26 10.63 -21.85
N LEU A 111 -1.33 9.43 -21.28
CA LEU A 111 -0.84 8.19 -21.88
C LEU A 111 -1.99 7.20 -22.02
N ALA A 112 -2.31 6.82 -23.25
CA ALA A 112 -3.17 5.68 -23.55
C ALA A 112 -2.29 4.48 -23.91
N ARG A 113 -2.66 3.29 -23.44
CA ARG A 113 -1.93 2.06 -23.74
C ARG A 113 -2.88 0.90 -23.96
N ALA A 114 -2.52 0.06 -24.89
CA ALA A 114 -3.22 -1.19 -25.15
C ALA A 114 -2.23 -2.35 -25.08
N GLY A 115 -2.66 -3.49 -24.55
CA GLY A 115 -1.76 -4.62 -24.39
C GLY A 115 -2.42 -5.96 -24.36
N TRP A 116 -1.60 -6.97 -24.63
CA TRP A 116 -1.99 -8.35 -24.75
C TRP A 116 -1.03 -9.24 -23.97
N GLN A 117 -1.58 -10.26 -23.33
CA GLN A 117 -0.82 -11.25 -22.59
C GLN A 117 -0.68 -12.56 -23.36
N PHE A 118 0.55 -13.07 -23.42
CA PHE A 118 0.89 -14.35 -24.00
C PHE A 118 1.69 -15.17 -22.97
N ALA A 119 1.01 -16.02 -22.23
CA ALA A 119 1.61 -16.75 -21.10
C ALA A 119 2.30 -15.84 -20.07
N ARG A 120 3.63 -15.81 -20.05
CA ARG A 120 4.44 -14.98 -19.14
C ARG A 120 4.89 -13.64 -19.77
N PHE A 121 4.58 -13.44 -21.04
CA PHE A 121 4.97 -12.25 -21.79
C PHE A 121 3.77 -11.34 -21.99
N HIS A 122 4.00 -10.06 -21.80
CA HIS A 122 3.04 -9.01 -22.09
C HIS A 122 3.65 -8.11 -23.16
N VAL A 123 2.89 -7.82 -24.18
CA VAL A 123 3.30 -6.90 -25.25
C VAL A 123 2.22 -5.86 -25.47
N GLY A 124 2.59 -4.68 -25.90
CA GLY A 124 1.60 -3.65 -26.12
C GLY A 124 2.14 -2.41 -26.80
N LEU A 125 1.23 -1.50 -27.03
CA LEU A 125 1.47 -0.21 -27.61
C LEU A 125 0.98 0.89 -26.68
N GLY A 126 1.71 2.02 -26.66
CA GLY A 126 1.33 3.24 -25.98
C GLY A 126 1.31 4.42 -26.93
N ALA A 127 0.45 5.37 -26.64
CA ALA A 127 0.46 6.67 -27.30
C ALA A 127 0.32 7.75 -26.22
N SER A 128 1.19 8.76 -26.22
CA SER A 128 1.08 9.86 -25.28
C SER A 128 1.06 11.23 -25.93
N ALA A 129 0.46 12.19 -25.21
CA ALA A 129 0.48 13.60 -25.53
C ALA A 129 0.91 14.37 -24.27
N GLY A 130 2.03 15.10 -24.39
CA GLY A 130 2.61 15.89 -23.32
C GLY A 130 2.40 17.39 -23.56
N PHE A 131 2.12 18.10 -22.46
CA PHE A 131 1.88 19.53 -22.44
C PHE A 131 2.74 20.17 -21.36
N ALA A 132 3.42 21.26 -21.68
CA ALA A 132 4.20 22.02 -20.72
C ALA A 132 3.70 23.47 -20.61
N ARG A 133 3.73 24.01 -19.39
CA ARG A 133 3.46 25.41 -19.09
C ARG A 133 4.44 25.89 -18.02
N GLY A 134 5.15 26.96 -18.30
CA GLY A 134 6.09 27.54 -17.34
C GLY A 134 5.75 29.00 -17.00
N SER A 135 6.31 29.50 -15.90
CA SER A 135 6.19 30.90 -15.49
C SER A 135 6.78 31.86 -16.54
N SER A 136 7.77 31.40 -17.29
CA SER A 136 8.44 32.12 -18.36
C SER A 136 7.95 31.74 -19.77
N LEU A 137 7.07 30.74 -19.86
CA LEU A 137 6.49 30.26 -21.11
C LEU A 137 5.08 30.78 -21.27
N GLY A 138 4.74 31.29 -22.44
CA GLY A 138 3.35 31.49 -22.81
C GLY A 138 2.54 30.19 -22.68
N ALA A 139 1.23 30.29 -22.51
CA ALA A 139 0.38 29.11 -22.44
C ALA A 139 0.38 28.37 -23.78
N SER A 140 1.08 27.24 -23.86
CA SER A 140 1.27 26.50 -25.10
C SER A 140 0.49 25.21 -25.18
N LEU A 141 -0.79 25.25 -24.93
CA LEU A 141 -1.68 24.13 -25.25
C LEU A 141 -1.73 23.78 -26.74
N GLY A 142 -1.16 24.63 -27.59
CA GLY A 142 -1.20 24.48 -29.05
C GLY A 142 -0.11 23.60 -29.69
N LYS A 143 0.91 23.15 -28.96
CA LYS A 143 2.02 22.36 -29.49
C LYS A 143 2.38 21.21 -28.53
N PRO A 144 1.57 20.17 -28.45
CA PRO A 144 1.88 19.01 -27.59
C PRO A 144 3.07 18.23 -28.15
N SER A 145 3.88 17.66 -27.27
CA SER A 145 4.75 16.55 -27.64
C SER A 145 3.90 15.29 -27.81
N LEU A 146 4.21 14.47 -28.81
CA LEU A 146 3.47 13.25 -29.12
C LEU A 146 4.43 12.07 -29.13
N ALA A 147 4.06 10.97 -28.48
CA ALA A 147 4.88 9.76 -28.51
C ALA A 147 4.06 8.52 -28.90
N ALA A 148 4.74 7.62 -29.60
CA ALA A 148 4.30 6.26 -29.85
C ALA A 148 5.31 5.30 -29.23
N LEU A 149 4.84 4.34 -28.41
CA LEU A 149 5.65 3.44 -27.59
C LEU A 149 5.34 2.00 -27.92
N ALA A 150 6.36 1.18 -28.01
CA ALA A 150 6.29 -0.28 -27.95
C ALA A 150 6.66 -0.71 -26.53
N LEU A 151 5.84 -1.55 -25.93
CA LEU A 151 5.96 -1.99 -24.55
C LEU A 151 6.09 -3.50 -24.50
N GLY A 152 6.96 -4.00 -23.66
CA GLY A 152 7.13 -5.42 -23.41
C GLY A 152 7.36 -5.68 -21.93
N ALA A 153 6.86 -6.81 -21.43
CA ALA A 153 7.20 -7.26 -20.08
C ALA A 153 7.23 -8.79 -20.01
N TRP A 154 8.08 -9.29 -19.15
CA TRP A 154 8.11 -10.67 -18.71
C TRP A 154 7.72 -10.73 -17.24
N VAL A 155 6.58 -11.37 -16.96
CA VAL A 155 5.96 -11.45 -15.63
C VAL A 155 5.61 -12.90 -15.35
N PRO A 156 6.54 -13.70 -14.82
CA PRO A 156 6.30 -15.10 -14.47
C PRO A 156 5.40 -15.19 -13.23
N HIS A 157 4.59 -16.25 -13.15
CA HIS A 157 3.71 -16.50 -12.01
C HIS A 157 4.41 -17.23 -10.86
N ASP A 158 5.54 -17.86 -11.13
CA ASP A 158 6.26 -18.77 -10.25
C ASP A 158 7.47 -18.14 -9.54
N VAL A 159 7.86 -16.94 -9.92
CA VAL A 159 8.95 -16.19 -9.28
C VAL A 159 8.54 -14.75 -9.01
N PRO A 160 8.98 -14.17 -7.90
CA PRO A 160 8.63 -12.80 -7.50
C PRO A 160 9.44 -11.74 -8.25
N PHE A 161 9.78 -11.97 -9.50
CA PHE A 161 10.62 -11.10 -10.32
C PHE A 161 9.94 -10.79 -11.64
N SER A 162 10.04 -9.54 -12.08
CA SER A 162 9.53 -9.11 -13.38
C SER A 162 10.53 -8.18 -14.07
N VAL A 163 10.49 -8.17 -15.39
CA VAL A 163 11.28 -7.27 -16.23
C VAL A 163 10.36 -6.62 -17.24
N GLY A 164 10.52 -5.32 -17.46
CA GLY A 164 9.80 -4.59 -18.48
C GLY A 164 10.75 -3.77 -19.35
N LEU A 165 10.36 -3.56 -20.57
CA LEU A 165 11.09 -2.78 -21.53
C LEU A 165 10.15 -1.86 -22.32
N MET A 166 10.67 -0.73 -22.73
CA MET A 166 9.98 0.28 -23.53
C MET A 166 10.93 0.85 -24.57
N ALA A 167 10.43 1.05 -25.78
CA ALA A 167 11.10 1.86 -26.79
C ALA A 167 10.03 2.55 -27.65
N GLY A 168 10.37 3.69 -28.25
CA GLY A 168 9.40 4.40 -29.06
C GLY A 168 9.97 5.57 -29.84
N TYR A 169 9.09 6.41 -30.31
CA TYR A 169 9.41 7.67 -30.95
C TYR A 169 8.59 8.80 -30.31
N ARG A 170 9.23 9.92 -30.03
CA ARG A 170 8.59 11.13 -29.52
C ARG A 170 8.91 12.31 -30.43
N TYR A 171 7.87 12.87 -31.01
CA TYR A 171 7.90 14.18 -31.68
C TYR A 171 7.83 15.26 -30.59
N ASP A 172 8.79 16.17 -30.54
CA ASP A 172 8.91 17.18 -29.50
C ASP A 172 9.04 18.59 -30.06
N PRO A 173 7.94 19.29 -30.30
CA PRO A 173 7.94 20.66 -30.81
C PRO A 173 8.18 21.72 -29.70
N SER A 174 8.63 21.33 -28.51
CA SER A 174 8.65 22.21 -27.33
C SER A 174 9.64 23.37 -27.46
N ALA A 175 10.70 23.26 -28.26
CA ALA A 175 11.57 24.39 -28.58
C ALA A 175 10.83 25.58 -29.21
N ALA A 176 9.77 25.28 -29.99
CA ALA A 176 8.97 26.32 -30.63
C ALA A 176 8.05 27.10 -29.67
N LEU A 177 8.09 26.77 -28.35
CA LEU A 177 7.43 27.54 -27.28
C LEU A 177 8.26 28.76 -26.88
N ILE A 178 9.51 28.82 -27.32
CA ILE A 178 10.42 29.93 -27.07
C ILE A 178 10.49 30.78 -28.32
N ASP A 179 9.97 32.01 -28.25
CA ASP A 179 10.00 32.95 -29.38
C ASP A 179 11.41 33.51 -29.61
N ASP A 180 12.22 33.62 -28.56
CA ASP A 180 13.59 34.16 -28.60
C ASP A 180 14.50 33.36 -27.64
N PRO A 181 15.26 32.35 -28.14
CA PRO A 181 16.15 31.54 -27.32
C PRO A 181 17.25 32.32 -26.59
N GLU A 182 17.69 33.46 -27.13
CA GLU A 182 18.74 34.29 -26.54
C GLU A 182 18.28 34.99 -25.26
N ARG A 183 16.96 35.11 -25.09
CA ARG A 183 16.32 35.74 -23.95
C ARG A 183 16.34 34.87 -22.68
N TYR A 184 16.51 33.57 -22.85
CA TYR A 184 16.51 32.61 -21.76
C TYR A 184 17.92 32.39 -21.22
N ARG A 185 18.08 32.63 -19.93
CA ARG A 185 19.32 32.31 -19.23
C ARG A 185 19.47 30.78 -19.18
N SER A 186 20.68 30.32 -19.00
CA SER A 186 20.94 28.88 -18.95
C SER A 186 20.25 28.15 -17.79
N GLY A 187 20.01 28.84 -16.65
CA GLY A 187 19.18 28.33 -15.58
C GLY A 187 17.73 28.09 -16.00
N ASP A 188 17.14 29.05 -16.74
CA ASP A 188 15.79 28.92 -17.28
C ASP A 188 15.66 27.73 -18.24
N ARG A 189 16.64 27.56 -19.13
CA ARG A 189 16.67 26.43 -20.09
C ARG A 189 16.68 25.07 -19.37
N LEU A 190 17.40 24.97 -18.25
CA LEU A 190 17.43 23.77 -17.43
C LEU A 190 16.08 23.50 -16.75
N SER A 191 15.44 24.55 -16.26
CA SER A 191 14.16 24.49 -15.57
C SER A 191 13.02 24.11 -16.51
N LEU A 192 13.08 24.57 -17.76
CA LEU A 192 12.00 24.37 -18.73
C LEU A 192 11.90 22.93 -19.21
N GLY A 193 13.03 22.22 -19.35
CA GLY A 193 13.06 20.84 -19.85
C GLY A 193 12.58 20.73 -21.31
N LEU A 194 12.80 21.77 -22.12
CA LEU A 194 12.41 21.81 -23.52
C LEU A 194 13.47 21.16 -24.39
N SER A 195 13.08 20.68 -25.55
CA SER A 195 13.96 20.04 -26.52
C SER A 195 13.87 20.67 -27.89
N SER A 196 15.04 20.87 -28.54
CA SER A 196 15.13 21.18 -29.96
C SER A 196 15.06 19.94 -30.84
N PHE A 197 15.00 18.76 -30.24
CA PHE A 197 15.14 17.46 -30.90
C PHE A 197 13.95 16.57 -30.63
N ASP A 198 13.62 15.77 -31.63
CA ASP A 198 12.80 14.58 -31.39
C ASP A 198 13.58 13.54 -30.58
N ALA A 199 12.92 12.52 -30.09
CA ALA A 199 13.57 11.51 -29.24
C ALA A 199 13.12 10.10 -29.57
N ILE A 200 14.01 9.14 -29.30
CA ILE A 200 13.70 7.74 -29.13
C ILE A 200 13.71 7.47 -27.62
N PRO A 201 12.56 7.56 -26.91
CA PRO A 201 12.46 7.16 -25.52
C PRO A 201 12.70 5.66 -25.41
N PHE A 202 13.48 5.24 -24.40
CA PHE A 202 13.74 3.84 -24.12
C PHE A 202 13.84 3.61 -22.61
N GLY A 203 13.59 2.37 -22.18
CA GLY A 203 13.71 2.02 -20.79
C GLY A 203 13.70 0.52 -20.56
N LEU A 204 14.38 0.12 -19.50
CA LEU A 204 14.43 -1.22 -18.95
C LEU A 204 14.18 -1.11 -17.46
N GLY A 205 13.14 -1.78 -16.96
CA GLY A 205 12.80 -1.86 -15.55
C GLY A 205 12.84 -3.29 -15.07
N ALA A 206 13.16 -3.47 -13.79
CA ALA A 206 13.09 -4.75 -13.12
C ALA A 206 12.50 -4.55 -11.71
N ALA A 207 11.68 -5.49 -11.26
CA ALA A 207 11.13 -5.49 -9.92
C ALA A 207 11.24 -6.86 -9.27
N TYR A 208 11.46 -6.85 -7.96
CA TYR A 208 11.53 -8.04 -7.12
C TYR A 208 10.63 -7.86 -5.89
N ARG A 209 9.65 -8.75 -5.71
CA ARG A 209 8.69 -8.68 -4.60
C ARG A 209 9.14 -9.48 -3.40
N VAL A 210 9.09 -8.87 -2.22
CA VAL A 210 9.37 -9.49 -0.92
C VAL A 210 8.24 -9.15 0.04
N GLY A 211 7.29 -10.05 0.20
CA GLY A 211 6.09 -9.81 1.00
C GLY A 211 5.29 -8.61 0.48
N ALA A 212 5.05 -7.61 1.34
CA ALA A 212 4.36 -6.38 0.97
C ALA A 212 5.27 -5.34 0.27
N ALA A 213 6.57 -5.58 0.19
CA ALA A 213 7.52 -4.69 -0.45
C ALA A 213 7.87 -5.16 -1.86
N GLU A 214 8.10 -4.22 -2.76
CA GLU A 214 8.60 -4.44 -4.10
C GLU A 214 9.83 -3.54 -4.30
N ILE A 215 10.99 -4.14 -4.55
CA ILE A 215 12.24 -3.44 -4.86
C ILE A 215 12.29 -3.26 -6.37
N ILE A 216 12.57 -2.04 -6.83
CA ILE A 216 12.51 -1.68 -8.24
C ILE A 216 13.84 -1.03 -8.64
N ALA A 217 14.33 -1.43 -9.80
CA ALA A 217 15.46 -0.77 -10.48
C ALA A 217 15.07 -0.48 -11.93
N GLU A 218 15.51 0.65 -12.45
CA GLU A 218 15.20 1.09 -13.81
C GLU A 218 16.38 1.83 -14.44
N LEU A 219 16.60 1.57 -15.71
CA LEU A 219 17.42 2.40 -16.59
C LEU A 219 16.52 2.97 -17.68
N SER A 220 16.46 4.29 -17.81
CA SER A 220 15.61 4.94 -18.81
C SER A 220 16.30 6.16 -19.42
N GLY A 221 15.91 6.52 -20.63
CA GLY A 221 16.49 7.66 -21.31
C GLY A 221 15.77 8.03 -22.60
N ASP A 222 16.24 9.13 -23.18
CA ASP A 222 15.78 9.66 -24.45
C ASP A 222 17.00 9.80 -25.37
N ALA A 223 17.13 8.97 -26.40
CA ALA A 223 18.12 9.21 -27.46
C ALA A 223 17.57 10.29 -28.35
N LEU A 224 18.21 11.47 -28.33
CA LEU A 224 17.79 12.62 -29.13
C LEU A 224 18.18 12.41 -30.58
N ILE A 225 17.31 12.80 -31.49
CA ILE A 225 17.48 12.61 -32.94
C ILE A 225 17.12 13.89 -33.71
N GLY A 226 17.78 14.09 -34.81
CA GLY A 226 17.66 15.27 -35.68
C GLY A 226 19.02 15.83 -36.04
N GLU A 227 19.05 16.87 -36.85
CA GLU A 227 20.29 17.55 -37.23
C GLU A 227 20.90 18.24 -35.98
N GLY A 228 22.16 17.99 -35.70
CA GLY A 228 22.85 18.54 -34.52
C GLY A 228 22.51 17.83 -33.19
N ALA A 229 21.74 16.75 -33.21
CA ALA A 229 21.36 16.04 -31.96
C ALA A 229 22.61 15.56 -31.22
N PRO A 230 22.65 15.75 -29.88
CA PRO A 230 23.79 15.33 -29.08
C PRO A 230 23.87 13.81 -28.98
N GLU A 231 25.08 13.31 -28.70
CA GLU A 231 25.28 11.89 -28.39
C GLU A 231 24.47 11.45 -27.16
N LEU A 232 24.19 10.15 -27.06
CA LEU A 232 23.41 9.55 -25.95
C LEU A 232 23.96 9.90 -24.57
N THR A 233 25.27 10.07 -24.44
CA THR A 233 25.93 10.46 -23.18
C THR A 233 25.62 11.87 -22.73
N ARG A 234 25.09 12.72 -23.61
CA ARG A 234 24.65 14.10 -23.36
C ARG A 234 23.11 14.22 -23.35
N ALA A 235 22.42 13.24 -23.90
CA ALA A 235 20.97 13.13 -23.87
C ALA A 235 20.47 12.66 -22.47
N PRO A 236 19.20 12.86 -22.12
CA PRO A 236 18.67 12.39 -20.84
C PRO A 236 18.84 10.87 -20.66
N LEU A 237 19.65 10.46 -19.70
CA LEU A 237 19.89 9.07 -19.33
C LEU A 237 19.89 8.95 -17.80
N ARG A 238 19.12 8.03 -17.25
CA ARG A 238 18.86 7.92 -15.81
C ARG A 238 18.94 6.49 -15.35
N ALA A 239 19.52 6.31 -14.15
CA ALA A 239 19.38 5.10 -13.37
C ALA A 239 18.54 5.41 -12.13
N SER A 240 17.50 4.62 -11.91
CA SER A 240 16.59 4.78 -10.77
C SER A 240 16.58 3.50 -9.94
N ALA A 241 16.50 3.65 -8.63
CA ALA A 241 16.31 2.54 -7.70
C ALA A 241 15.37 2.97 -6.57
N GLY A 242 14.60 2.04 -6.06
CA GLY A 242 13.69 2.36 -4.96
C GLY A 242 12.83 1.18 -4.57
N ALA A 243 11.80 1.49 -3.80
CA ALA A 243 10.87 0.49 -3.31
C ALA A 243 9.43 1.02 -3.35
N ARG A 244 8.51 0.09 -3.52
CA ARG A 244 7.07 0.27 -3.33
C ARG A 244 6.65 -0.63 -2.17
N TYR A 245 5.90 -0.08 -1.22
CA TYR A 245 5.39 -0.81 -0.08
C TYR A 245 3.86 -0.78 -0.09
N HIS A 246 3.24 -1.94 -0.22
CA HIS A 246 1.80 -2.11 -0.24
C HIS A 246 1.26 -2.07 1.19
N LEU A 247 0.60 -0.97 1.57
CA LEU A 247 -0.07 -0.82 2.87
C LEU A 247 -1.34 -1.67 2.93
N SER A 248 -1.97 -1.87 1.79
CA SER A 248 -3.17 -2.70 1.58
C SER A 248 -3.29 -3.04 0.09
N GLU A 249 -4.28 -3.82 -0.29
CA GLU A 249 -4.63 -4.07 -1.71
C GLU A 249 -4.95 -2.79 -2.50
N ARG A 250 -5.29 -1.70 -1.80
CA ARG A 250 -5.70 -0.43 -2.41
C ARG A 250 -4.68 0.68 -2.28
N ALA A 251 -3.73 0.58 -1.38
CA ALA A 251 -2.80 1.68 -1.07
C ALA A 251 -1.35 1.22 -1.08
N ALA A 252 -0.49 2.02 -1.69
CA ALA A 252 0.95 1.78 -1.68
C ALA A 252 1.74 3.10 -1.50
N LEU A 253 2.82 3.01 -0.74
CA LEU A 253 3.84 4.04 -0.64
C LEU A 253 4.98 3.72 -1.60
N ARG A 254 5.70 4.75 -2.05
CA ARG A 254 6.84 4.63 -2.96
C ARG A 254 7.94 5.59 -2.56
N LEU A 255 9.16 5.09 -2.57
CA LEU A 255 10.38 5.88 -2.44
C LEU A 255 11.31 5.54 -3.61
N VAL A 256 11.74 6.54 -4.34
CA VAL A 256 12.62 6.40 -5.52
C VAL A 256 13.81 7.32 -5.35
N THR A 257 14.99 6.81 -5.64
CA THR A 257 16.20 7.59 -5.88
C THR A 257 16.53 7.55 -7.37
N ASP A 258 16.87 8.67 -7.91
CA ASP A 258 17.09 8.88 -9.34
C ASP A 258 18.44 9.55 -9.55
N THR A 259 19.23 9.02 -10.44
CA THR A 259 20.56 9.57 -10.76
C THR A 259 20.65 9.77 -12.27
N SER A 260 20.96 11.00 -12.69
CA SER A 260 21.29 11.28 -14.08
C SER A 260 22.68 10.75 -14.40
N LEU A 261 22.78 9.94 -15.43
CA LEU A 261 24.02 9.39 -15.98
C LEU A 261 24.59 10.27 -17.11
N SER A 262 23.80 11.25 -17.58
CA SER A 262 24.19 12.14 -18.67
C SER A 262 25.36 13.05 -18.28
N ALA A 263 26.19 13.34 -19.25
CA ALA A 263 27.18 14.42 -19.15
C ALA A 263 26.45 15.76 -18.97
N ARG A 264 27.11 16.70 -18.29
CA ARG A 264 26.54 18.04 -18.15
C ARG A 264 26.65 18.77 -19.47
N PRO A 265 25.54 19.39 -19.96
CA PRO A 265 25.64 20.25 -21.11
C PRO A 265 26.45 21.51 -20.78
N SER A 266 27.22 21.95 -21.69
CA SER A 266 27.79 23.29 -21.63
C SER A 266 26.64 24.26 -21.92
N ALA A 267 26.22 25.01 -20.93
CA ALA A 267 25.11 25.95 -21.14
C ALA A 267 25.65 27.29 -21.64
N THR A 268 26.05 27.33 -22.90
CA THR A 268 26.35 28.57 -23.61
C THR A 268 25.11 29.08 -24.31
N ALA A 269 25.02 30.37 -24.60
CA ALA A 269 23.83 30.99 -25.21
C ALA A 269 23.54 30.46 -26.61
N SER A 270 24.51 29.81 -27.26
CA SER A 270 24.42 29.22 -28.59
C SER A 270 24.02 27.76 -28.62
N ASP A 271 23.89 27.09 -27.45
CA ASP A 271 23.57 25.66 -27.43
C ASP A 271 22.09 25.42 -27.69
N GLU A 272 21.80 24.40 -28.48
CA GLU A 272 20.45 23.90 -28.69
C GLU A 272 19.81 23.45 -27.39
N LEU A 273 18.48 23.48 -27.32
CA LEU A 273 17.76 23.11 -26.15
C LEU A 273 17.81 21.58 -25.96
N VAL A 274 18.39 21.16 -24.87
CA VAL A 274 18.44 19.75 -24.46
C VAL A 274 17.82 19.63 -23.06
N PRO A 275 16.85 18.74 -22.85
CA PRO A 275 16.26 18.51 -21.54
C PRO A 275 17.33 18.06 -20.53
N ILE A 276 17.40 18.70 -19.38
CA ILE A 276 18.39 18.38 -18.36
C ILE A 276 17.67 17.97 -17.08
N GLU A 277 18.18 16.97 -16.43
CA GLU A 277 17.65 16.46 -15.18
C GLU A 277 18.64 16.67 -14.01
N PRO A 278 18.13 16.80 -12.78
CA PRO A 278 18.99 16.84 -11.60
C PRO A 278 19.95 15.64 -11.57
N ARG A 279 21.18 15.88 -11.08
CA ARG A 279 22.17 14.81 -10.95
C ARG A 279 21.68 13.71 -10.00
N PHE A 280 21.02 14.11 -8.95
CA PHE A 280 20.42 13.22 -7.98
C PHE A 280 19.03 13.74 -7.60
N GLN A 281 18.06 12.85 -7.47
CA GLN A 281 16.71 13.19 -7.05
C GLN A 281 16.15 12.10 -6.13
N VAL A 282 15.41 12.51 -5.12
CA VAL A 282 14.62 11.62 -4.27
C VAL A 282 13.15 11.95 -4.44
N LEU A 283 12.33 10.96 -4.66
CA LEU A 283 10.90 11.07 -4.87
C LEU A 283 10.18 10.20 -3.83
N PHE A 284 9.23 10.78 -3.13
CA PHE A 284 8.32 10.06 -2.25
C PHE A 284 6.90 10.20 -2.78
N GLY A 285 6.15 9.13 -2.82
CA GLY A 285 4.79 9.14 -3.34
C GLY A 285 3.88 8.12 -2.69
N MET A 286 2.59 8.31 -2.92
CA MET A 286 1.52 7.39 -2.52
C MET A 286 0.57 7.19 -3.68
N SER A 287 0.04 6.00 -3.80
CA SER A 287 -1.03 5.67 -4.74
C SER A 287 -2.18 5.00 -4.02
N TRP A 288 -3.39 5.21 -4.58
CA TRP A 288 -4.63 4.67 -4.02
C TRP A 288 -5.56 4.20 -5.12
N ARG A 289 -6.08 2.97 -5.01
CA ARG A 289 -7.14 2.44 -5.86
C ARG A 289 -8.50 2.89 -5.33
N LEU A 290 -9.12 3.83 -6.05
CA LEU A 290 -10.43 4.36 -5.69
C LEU A 290 -11.56 3.39 -6.01
N LEU A 291 -11.52 2.79 -7.20
CA LEU A 291 -12.54 1.88 -7.71
C LEU A 291 -11.88 0.64 -8.29
N SER A 292 -12.47 -0.51 -8.05
CA SER A 292 -12.17 -1.77 -8.73
C SER A 292 -13.45 -2.26 -9.39
N TRP A 293 -13.38 -2.59 -10.67
CA TRP A 293 -14.46 -3.26 -11.37
C TRP A 293 -14.08 -4.73 -11.50
N GLU A 294 -14.67 -5.56 -10.67
CA GLU A 294 -14.54 -7.00 -10.87
C GLU A 294 -15.13 -7.34 -12.25
N PRO A 295 -14.48 -8.22 -13.02
CA PRO A 295 -15.12 -8.78 -14.19
C PRO A 295 -16.43 -9.39 -13.68
N THR A 296 -17.57 -8.93 -14.21
CA THR A 296 -18.80 -9.70 -14.03
C THR A 296 -18.48 -11.07 -14.59
N ALA A 297 -18.33 -12.06 -13.70
CA ALA A 297 -18.16 -13.45 -14.15
C ALA A 297 -19.23 -13.66 -15.22
N PRO A 298 -18.90 -14.15 -16.42
CA PRO A 298 -19.91 -14.45 -17.40
C PRO A 298 -20.93 -15.28 -16.63
N GLU A 299 -22.16 -14.80 -16.57
CA GLU A 299 -23.25 -15.55 -15.95
C GLU A 299 -23.21 -16.91 -16.65
N GLU A 300 -22.66 -17.89 -15.94
CA GLU A 300 -22.46 -19.24 -16.48
C GLU A 300 -23.85 -19.62 -16.95
N PRO A 301 -24.06 -19.84 -18.26
CA PRO A 301 -25.41 -20.07 -18.79
C PRO A 301 -26.02 -21.12 -17.89
N ALA A 302 -27.11 -20.75 -17.19
CA ALA A 302 -27.71 -21.56 -16.15
C ALA A 302 -27.70 -23.00 -16.63
N PRO A 303 -26.96 -23.91 -15.96
CA PRO A 303 -26.79 -25.27 -16.46
C PRO A 303 -28.16 -25.78 -16.73
N ALA A 304 -28.41 -26.23 -17.98
CA ALA A 304 -29.69 -26.78 -18.39
C ALA A 304 -30.13 -27.74 -17.29
N PRO A 305 -31.36 -27.64 -16.76
CA PRO A 305 -31.76 -28.36 -15.58
C PRO A 305 -31.41 -29.88 -15.79
N LYS A 306 -30.26 -30.25 -15.22
CA LYS A 306 -29.91 -31.66 -15.10
C LYS A 306 -31.05 -32.26 -14.30
N ARG A 307 -31.78 -33.15 -14.92
CA ARG A 307 -32.74 -34.00 -14.24
C ARG A 307 -32.00 -34.58 -13.02
N LEU A 308 -32.31 -33.99 -11.85
CA LEU A 308 -31.71 -34.37 -10.59
C LEU A 308 -31.99 -35.86 -10.40
N GLU A 309 -30.99 -36.68 -10.60
CA GLU A 309 -31.00 -37.99 -9.94
C GLU A 309 -31.11 -37.72 -8.46
N PRO A 310 -32.03 -38.35 -7.74
CA PRO A 310 -32.14 -38.12 -6.31
C PRO A 310 -30.76 -38.35 -5.68
N PRO A 311 -30.27 -37.37 -4.87
CA PRO A 311 -28.96 -37.49 -4.25
C PRO A 311 -28.91 -38.81 -3.48
N PRO A 312 -27.82 -39.55 -3.54
CA PRO A 312 -27.67 -40.76 -2.72
C PRO A 312 -27.94 -40.38 -1.26
N PRO A 313 -28.62 -41.20 -0.48
CA PRO A 313 -28.97 -40.89 0.89
C PRO A 313 -27.70 -40.42 1.63
N ALA A 314 -27.75 -39.19 2.16
CA ALA A 314 -26.62 -38.59 2.82
C ALA A 314 -26.15 -39.54 3.94
N ALA A 315 -24.89 -39.97 3.87
CA ALA A 315 -24.30 -40.77 4.91
C ALA A 315 -24.32 -39.97 6.24
N LEU A 316 -24.96 -40.53 7.25
CA LEU A 316 -25.17 -39.86 8.53
C LEU A 316 -24.09 -40.29 9.52
N ALA A 317 -23.46 -39.31 10.15
CA ALA A 317 -22.43 -39.49 11.18
C ALA A 317 -22.99 -39.29 12.58
N THR A 318 -22.34 -39.85 13.58
CA THR A 318 -22.58 -39.59 15.00
C THR A 318 -21.34 -38.98 15.60
N LEU A 319 -21.49 -37.85 16.30
CA LEU A 319 -20.44 -37.18 17.05
C LEU A 319 -20.56 -37.50 18.56
N GLU A 320 -19.49 -37.93 19.17
CA GLU A 320 -19.33 -38.10 20.61
C GLU A 320 -18.21 -37.18 21.08
N VAL A 321 -18.48 -36.42 22.16
CA VAL A 321 -17.52 -35.46 22.71
C VAL A 321 -17.35 -35.71 24.19
N ALA A 322 -16.11 -35.87 24.64
CA ALA A 322 -15.75 -35.92 26.06
C ALA A 322 -15.04 -34.60 26.42
N VAL A 323 -15.58 -33.88 27.40
CA VAL A 323 -15.03 -32.60 27.86
C VAL A 323 -14.43 -32.75 29.22
N THR A 324 -13.20 -32.27 29.40
CA THR A 324 -12.49 -32.32 30.70
C THR A 324 -11.84 -30.96 30.99
N THR A 325 -11.56 -30.68 32.26
CA THR A 325 -10.68 -29.59 32.66
C THR A 325 -9.22 -29.93 32.35
N SER A 326 -8.31 -28.94 32.47
CA SER A 326 -6.84 -29.13 32.38
C SER A 326 -6.33 -30.19 33.38
N ASP A 327 -7.00 -30.37 34.51
CA ASP A 327 -6.65 -31.35 35.56
C ASP A 327 -7.28 -32.71 35.32
N GLY A 328 -8.01 -32.90 34.20
CA GLY A 328 -8.59 -34.17 33.82
C GLY A 328 -9.97 -34.46 34.41
N TYR A 329 -10.58 -33.54 35.14
CA TYR A 329 -11.94 -33.73 35.67
C TYR A 329 -12.99 -33.58 34.58
N PRO A 330 -13.98 -34.50 34.49
CA PRO A 330 -15.03 -34.40 33.48
C PRO A 330 -15.97 -33.21 33.77
N LEU A 331 -16.40 -32.56 32.71
CA LEU A 331 -17.33 -31.43 32.73
C LEU A 331 -18.70 -31.86 32.19
N SER A 332 -19.72 -31.80 33.05
CA SER A 332 -21.11 -32.12 32.69
C SER A 332 -21.98 -30.89 32.41
N ASP A 333 -21.46 -29.68 32.69
CA ASP A 333 -22.14 -28.41 32.55
C ASP A 333 -21.63 -27.56 31.41
N ALA A 334 -20.80 -28.14 30.52
CA ALA A 334 -20.34 -27.46 29.32
C ALA A 334 -21.47 -27.34 28.27
N THR A 335 -21.50 -26.20 27.59
CA THR A 335 -22.39 -25.97 26.46
C THR A 335 -21.66 -26.27 25.18
N LEU A 336 -22.17 -27.25 24.41
CA LEU A 336 -21.59 -27.65 23.15
C LEU A 336 -22.53 -27.34 21.97
N ARG A 337 -21.97 -26.82 20.92
CA ARG A 337 -22.64 -26.58 19.63
C ARG A 337 -21.78 -27.08 18.50
N VAL A 338 -22.38 -27.78 17.55
CA VAL A 338 -21.71 -28.19 16.32
C VAL A 338 -22.29 -27.43 15.14
N GLU A 339 -21.43 -26.82 14.35
CA GLU A 339 -21.79 -26.18 13.09
C GLU A 339 -21.40 -27.13 11.94
N VAL A 340 -22.41 -27.57 11.19
CA VAL A 340 -22.25 -28.49 10.06
C VAL A 340 -23.21 -28.11 8.93
N ALA A 341 -22.74 -28.07 7.70
CA ALA A 341 -23.53 -27.66 6.51
C ALA A 341 -24.28 -26.32 6.70
N GLY A 342 -23.65 -25.32 7.39
CA GLY A 342 -24.25 -24.00 7.64
C GLY A 342 -25.35 -23.99 8.71
N ARG A 343 -25.52 -25.06 9.49
CA ARG A 343 -26.47 -25.13 10.60
C ARG A 343 -25.74 -25.33 11.93
N SER A 344 -26.11 -24.56 12.95
CA SER A 344 -25.60 -24.71 14.31
C SER A 344 -26.59 -25.51 15.13
N LEU A 345 -26.15 -26.66 15.65
CA LEU A 345 -26.97 -27.61 16.41
C LEU A 345 -26.38 -27.78 17.81
N PRO A 346 -27.20 -27.79 18.89
CA PRO A 346 -26.73 -28.09 20.23
C PRO A 346 -26.37 -29.59 20.32
N VAL A 347 -25.27 -29.91 21.04
CA VAL A 347 -24.87 -31.29 21.33
C VAL A 347 -25.35 -31.64 22.72
N PRO A 348 -26.37 -32.50 22.88
CA PRO A 348 -26.93 -32.82 24.19
C PRO A 348 -25.97 -33.66 25.03
N HIS A 349 -26.00 -33.45 26.31
CA HIS A 349 -25.33 -34.28 27.30
C HIS A 349 -26.08 -35.61 27.47
N VAL A 350 -25.36 -36.73 27.50
CA VAL A 350 -25.95 -38.08 27.54
C VAL A 350 -25.62 -38.79 28.86
N ASP A 351 -24.38 -38.61 29.36
CA ASP A 351 -23.93 -39.16 30.63
C ASP A 351 -22.90 -38.25 31.30
N MET A 352 -22.42 -38.58 32.53
CA MET A 352 -21.51 -37.71 33.30
C MET A 352 -20.24 -37.26 32.54
N GLN A 353 -19.90 -37.82 31.42
CA GLN A 353 -18.64 -37.55 30.72
C GLN A 353 -18.79 -37.34 29.22
N THR A 354 -19.99 -37.59 28.67
CA THR A 354 -20.14 -37.67 27.20
C THR A 354 -21.31 -36.85 26.68
N TYR A 355 -21.04 -36.06 25.67
CA TYR A 355 -22.03 -35.38 24.84
C TYR A 355 -22.15 -36.15 23.54
N ARG A 356 -23.37 -36.36 23.02
CA ARG A 356 -23.58 -37.11 21.77
C ARG A 356 -24.67 -36.48 20.92
N LEU A 357 -24.38 -36.36 19.63
CA LEU A 357 -25.34 -35.94 18.60
C LEU A 357 -25.23 -36.85 17.38
N GLY A 358 -26.34 -37.53 17.04
CA GLY A 358 -26.45 -38.37 15.85
C GLY A 358 -27.08 -37.66 14.68
N GLN A 359 -27.13 -38.35 13.53
CA GLN A 359 -27.78 -37.88 12.31
C GLN A 359 -27.16 -36.60 11.71
N LEU A 360 -25.88 -36.42 11.86
CA LEU A 360 -25.13 -35.32 11.26
C LEU A 360 -24.69 -35.68 9.85
N PRO A 361 -24.73 -34.73 8.89
CA PRO A 361 -24.10 -34.96 7.58
C PRO A 361 -22.61 -35.25 7.76
N ALA A 362 -22.09 -36.27 7.06
CA ALA A 362 -20.65 -36.51 7.02
C ALA A 362 -19.93 -35.33 6.33
N GLY A 363 -18.71 -34.99 6.80
CA GLY A 363 -17.89 -33.91 6.29
C GLY A 363 -17.36 -33.00 7.38
N LYS A 364 -16.83 -31.82 7.00
CA LYS A 364 -16.24 -30.86 7.92
C LYS A 364 -17.28 -30.19 8.81
N ALA A 365 -17.03 -30.16 10.10
CA ALA A 365 -17.85 -29.52 11.10
C ALA A 365 -16.95 -28.69 12.05
N ARG A 366 -17.54 -27.68 12.70
CA ARG A 366 -16.89 -26.92 13.77
C ARG A 366 -17.63 -27.18 15.09
N LEU A 367 -16.89 -27.61 16.08
CA LEU A 367 -17.40 -27.85 17.44
C LEU A 367 -17.01 -26.68 18.31
N HIS A 368 -17.98 -25.96 18.85
CA HIS A 368 -17.84 -24.91 19.85
C HIS A 368 -18.10 -25.49 21.23
N VAL A 369 -17.18 -25.30 22.16
CA VAL A 369 -17.26 -25.81 23.54
C VAL A 369 -17.04 -24.65 24.51
N GLU A 370 -18.02 -24.40 25.36
CA GLU A 370 -18.01 -23.34 26.36
C GLU A 370 -18.39 -23.90 27.73
N ALA A 371 -17.71 -23.47 28.79
CA ALA A 371 -18.05 -23.76 30.14
C ALA A 371 -17.76 -22.56 31.07
N GLU A 372 -18.46 -22.47 32.18
CA GLU A 372 -18.32 -21.35 33.11
C GLU A 372 -16.88 -21.25 33.64
N ARG A 373 -16.27 -20.05 33.55
CA ARG A 373 -14.89 -19.75 34.01
C ARG A 373 -13.76 -20.48 33.27
N LEU A 374 -14.07 -21.11 32.13
CA LEU A 374 -13.07 -21.75 31.28
C LEU A 374 -12.97 -21.05 29.95
N GLU A 375 -11.82 -21.15 29.27
CA GLU A 375 -11.64 -20.57 27.93
C GLU A 375 -12.44 -21.35 26.90
N PRO A 376 -13.31 -20.69 26.10
CA PRO A 376 -14.05 -21.37 25.06
C PRO A 376 -13.10 -21.86 23.97
N GLN A 377 -13.39 -23.03 23.40
CA GLN A 377 -12.63 -23.60 22.31
C GLN A 377 -13.50 -23.87 21.08
N VAL A 378 -12.89 -23.70 19.90
CA VAL A 378 -13.47 -24.08 18.60
C VAL A 378 -12.56 -25.08 17.93
N ILE A 379 -13.11 -26.26 17.60
CA ILE A 379 -12.36 -27.39 17.07
C ILE A 379 -12.96 -27.80 15.72
N GLU A 380 -12.14 -27.93 14.70
CA GLU A 380 -12.56 -28.50 13.41
C GLU A 380 -12.55 -30.03 13.49
N VAL A 381 -13.65 -30.64 13.12
CA VAL A 381 -13.87 -32.09 13.16
C VAL A 381 -14.28 -32.57 11.77
N ASP A 382 -13.68 -33.65 11.30
CA ASP A 382 -14.08 -34.31 10.05
C ASP A 382 -14.98 -35.52 10.38
N LEU A 383 -16.30 -35.35 10.18
CA LEU A 383 -17.32 -36.32 10.54
C LEU A 383 -17.38 -37.43 9.50
N SER A 384 -17.08 -38.67 9.91
CA SER A 384 -17.19 -39.88 9.11
C SER A 384 -18.47 -40.66 9.47
N ALA A 385 -19.19 -41.11 8.48
CA ALA A 385 -20.33 -42.02 8.67
C ALA A 385 -19.94 -43.48 8.91
N GLU A 386 -18.72 -43.86 8.54
CA GLU A 386 -18.25 -45.23 8.58
C GLU A 386 -17.59 -45.60 9.92
N ARG A 387 -17.23 -44.64 10.73
CA ARG A 387 -16.53 -44.83 12.01
C ARG A 387 -17.04 -43.88 13.09
N PRO A 388 -16.92 -44.25 14.37
CA PRO A 388 -17.26 -43.34 15.48
C PRO A 388 -16.37 -42.10 15.43
N ASN A 389 -16.98 -40.91 15.60
CA ASN A 389 -16.27 -39.64 15.68
C ASN A 389 -16.17 -39.22 17.15
N LEU A 390 -15.12 -39.68 17.84
CA LEU A 390 -14.86 -39.35 19.23
C LEU A 390 -13.88 -38.16 19.31
N VAL A 391 -14.34 -37.07 19.92
CA VAL A 391 -13.55 -35.85 20.13
C VAL A 391 -13.31 -35.67 21.63
N ARG A 392 -12.06 -35.47 22.00
CA ARG A 392 -11.71 -35.14 23.42
C ARG A 392 -11.29 -33.70 23.47
N VAL A 393 -11.94 -32.93 24.34
CA VAL A 393 -11.69 -31.50 24.52
C VAL A 393 -11.24 -31.25 25.96
N GLN A 394 -10.13 -30.55 26.10
CA GLN A 394 -9.60 -30.16 27.38
C GLN A 394 -9.64 -28.64 27.50
N LEU A 395 -10.51 -28.10 28.35
CA LEU A 395 -10.65 -26.67 28.58
C LEU A 395 -9.67 -26.18 29.65
N GLN A 396 -9.06 -25.05 29.40
CA GLN A 396 -8.18 -24.37 30.31
C GLN A 396 -8.98 -23.35 31.15
N ALA A 397 -8.48 -23.03 32.37
CA ALA A 397 -9.08 -21.99 33.18
C ALA A 397 -9.04 -20.64 32.42
N GLY A 398 -10.19 -20.02 32.28
CA GLY A 398 -10.30 -18.70 31.68
C GLY A 398 -9.63 -17.63 32.57
N SER A 399 -9.05 -16.62 31.95
CA SER A 399 -8.55 -15.47 32.67
C SER A 399 -9.75 -14.66 33.23
N VAL A 400 -9.93 -14.65 34.52
CA VAL A 400 -10.92 -13.77 35.16
C VAL A 400 -10.38 -12.36 35.14
N ASP A 401 -11.17 -11.43 34.60
CA ASP A 401 -10.79 -10.01 34.56
C ASP A 401 -10.60 -9.49 35.99
N GLY A 402 -9.60 -8.65 36.17
CA GLY A 402 -9.43 -7.87 37.39
C GLY A 402 -10.12 -6.51 37.25
N GLN A 403 -10.47 -5.91 38.39
CA GLN A 403 -11.16 -4.63 38.43
C GLN A 403 -10.21 -3.47 38.73
N VAL A 404 -10.29 -2.40 37.97
CA VAL A 404 -9.62 -1.12 38.26
C VAL A 404 -10.69 -0.11 38.67
N ARG A 405 -10.57 0.47 39.83
CA ARG A 405 -11.46 1.53 40.32
C ARG A 405 -10.67 2.67 40.95
N GLY A 406 -11.23 3.84 40.96
CA GLY A 406 -10.54 4.97 41.57
C GLY A 406 -11.31 6.28 41.49
N VAL A 407 -10.68 7.33 41.98
CA VAL A 407 -11.24 8.68 41.98
C VAL A 407 -10.21 9.67 41.42
N VAL A 408 -10.65 10.50 40.50
CA VAL A 408 -9.86 11.60 39.94
C VAL A 408 -10.32 12.91 40.54
N ARG A 409 -9.39 13.64 41.18
CA ARG A 409 -9.68 14.90 41.89
C ARG A 409 -8.77 16.02 41.37
N SER A 410 -9.21 17.25 41.57
CA SER A 410 -8.30 18.40 41.52
C SER A 410 -7.39 18.39 42.76
N PHE A 411 -6.28 19.08 42.69
CA PHE A 411 -5.38 19.28 43.84
C PHE A 411 -6.10 19.91 45.08
N GLU A 412 -7.23 20.56 44.85
CA GLU A 412 -8.10 21.10 45.92
C GLU A 412 -9.08 20.09 46.48
N GLY A 413 -9.02 18.81 46.05
CA GLY A 413 -9.85 17.70 46.56
C GLY A 413 -11.23 17.57 45.89
N ARG A 414 -11.58 18.36 44.87
CA ARG A 414 -12.87 18.26 44.17
C ARG A 414 -12.81 17.17 43.10
N GLY A 415 -13.86 16.35 43.00
CA GLY A 415 -14.03 15.37 41.95
C GLY A 415 -14.00 16.01 40.57
N LEU A 416 -13.30 15.41 39.62
CA LEU A 416 -13.15 15.90 38.25
C LEU A 416 -13.83 14.98 37.24
N GLN A 417 -14.55 15.58 36.30
CA GLN A 417 -14.94 14.88 35.08
C GLN A 417 -13.71 14.70 34.19
N ALA A 418 -13.18 13.50 34.19
CA ALA A 418 -11.96 13.12 33.50
C ALA A 418 -12.20 11.94 32.54
N THR A 419 -11.34 11.77 31.59
CA THR A 419 -11.25 10.59 30.74
C THR A 419 -10.05 9.77 31.17
N VAL A 420 -10.30 8.51 31.51
CA VAL A 420 -9.28 7.52 31.86
C VAL A 420 -9.11 6.59 30.66
N ARG A 421 -7.92 6.56 30.07
CA ARG A 421 -7.57 5.75 28.91
C ARG A 421 -6.55 4.70 29.29
N ILE A 422 -6.77 3.47 28.85
CA ILE A 422 -5.93 2.31 29.12
C ILE A 422 -5.16 1.90 27.87
N GLU A 423 -3.85 1.95 27.91
CA GLU A 423 -2.97 1.53 26.81
C GLU A 423 -2.29 0.18 27.16
N PRO A 424 -2.14 -0.75 26.17
CA PRO A 424 -2.41 -0.61 24.73
C PRO A 424 -3.85 -0.94 24.29
N LEU A 425 -4.76 -1.27 25.20
CA LEU A 425 -6.12 -1.73 24.87
C LEU A 425 -7.01 -0.67 24.21
N GLY A 426 -6.65 0.61 24.30
CA GLY A 426 -7.46 1.71 23.78
C GLY A 426 -8.82 1.91 24.49
N LYS A 427 -9.11 1.13 25.56
CA LYS A 427 -10.33 1.31 26.36
C LYS A 427 -10.34 2.67 27.02
N ARG A 428 -11.53 3.31 27.08
CA ARG A 428 -11.74 4.61 27.73
C ARG A 428 -12.94 4.54 28.63
N VAL A 429 -12.84 5.16 29.80
CA VAL A 429 -13.95 5.36 30.72
C VAL A 429 -13.95 6.81 31.18
N SER A 430 -15.14 7.40 31.30
CA SER A 430 -15.29 8.74 31.87
C SER A 430 -15.64 8.61 33.35
N THR A 431 -15.06 9.47 34.16
CA THR A 431 -15.42 9.56 35.59
C THR A 431 -16.83 10.18 35.76
N ASP A 432 -17.51 9.84 36.85
CA ASP A 432 -18.76 10.48 37.24
C ASP A 432 -18.55 11.90 37.78
N ARG A 433 -19.63 12.49 38.38
CA ARG A 433 -19.59 13.86 38.91
C ARG A 433 -18.69 13.97 40.16
N ASP A 434 -18.47 12.88 40.85
CA ASP A 434 -17.64 12.80 42.08
C ASP A 434 -16.20 12.39 41.73
N GLY A 435 -15.92 12.23 40.42
CA GLY A 435 -14.62 11.84 39.86
C GLY A 435 -14.38 10.33 39.95
N ALA A 436 -15.36 9.51 40.32
CA ALA A 436 -15.18 8.07 40.44
C ALA A 436 -15.27 7.36 39.06
N PHE A 437 -14.51 6.28 38.91
CA PHE A 437 -14.55 5.39 37.75
C PHE A 437 -14.33 3.94 38.16
N GLN A 438 -14.81 3.03 37.32
CA GLN A 438 -14.63 1.60 37.46
C GLN A 438 -14.55 0.94 36.08
N LEU A 439 -13.72 -0.07 35.94
CA LEU A 439 -13.45 -0.71 34.66
C LEU A 439 -12.85 -2.11 34.90
N ASP A 440 -13.31 -3.11 34.17
CA ASP A 440 -12.78 -4.47 34.22
C ASP A 440 -11.76 -4.66 33.06
N LEU A 441 -10.60 -5.25 33.42
CA LEU A 441 -9.47 -5.47 32.52
C LEU A 441 -8.91 -6.88 32.67
N PRO A 442 -8.48 -7.52 31.58
CA PRO A 442 -7.72 -8.77 31.68
C PRO A 442 -6.48 -8.61 32.55
N PRO A 443 -5.98 -9.68 33.16
CA PRO A 443 -4.73 -9.64 33.90
C PRO A 443 -3.58 -9.16 33.00
N GLY A 444 -2.78 -8.21 33.50
CA GLY A 444 -1.70 -7.62 32.69
C GLY A 444 -1.17 -6.32 33.28
N SER A 445 -0.13 -5.79 32.59
CA SER A 445 0.46 -4.50 32.94
C SER A 445 -0.01 -3.44 31.93
N TYR A 446 -0.58 -2.35 32.44
CA TYR A 446 -1.20 -1.30 31.64
C TYR A 446 -0.64 0.08 31.98
N GLU A 447 -0.59 0.94 30.99
CA GLU A 447 -0.38 2.37 31.20
C GLU A 447 -1.73 3.08 31.19
N VAL A 448 -2.04 3.78 32.27
CA VAL A 448 -3.28 4.53 32.44
C VAL A 448 -2.97 6.01 32.23
N VAL A 449 -3.64 6.62 31.28
CA VAL A 449 -3.56 8.06 30.99
C VAL A 449 -4.85 8.72 31.47
N ILE A 450 -4.72 9.70 32.36
CA ILE A 450 -5.86 10.42 32.96
C ILE A 450 -5.82 11.86 32.46
N GLU A 451 -6.88 12.27 31.83
CA GLU A 451 -7.01 13.61 31.20
C GLU A 451 -8.29 14.30 31.69
N ALA A 452 -8.19 15.55 32.14
CA ALA A 452 -9.34 16.36 32.48
C ALA A 452 -9.19 17.78 31.87
N PRO A 453 -10.29 18.45 31.46
CA PRO A 453 -10.23 19.79 30.92
C PRO A 453 -9.54 20.77 31.88
N ARG A 454 -8.60 21.56 31.36
CA ARG A 454 -7.82 22.56 32.11
C ARG A 454 -6.95 21.98 33.23
N HIS A 455 -6.60 20.68 33.16
CA HIS A 455 -5.67 20.05 34.07
C HIS A 455 -4.55 19.38 33.30
N MET A 456 -3.40 19.21 33.94
CA MET A 456 -2.27 18.48 33.37
C MET A 456 -2.61 16.98 33.36
N SER A 457 -2.37 16.32 32.24
CA SER A 457 -2.56 14.87 32.13
C SER A 457 -1.57 14.12 33.02
N GLN A 458 -2.01 13.02 33.59
CA GLN A 458 -1.19 12.15 34.43
C GLN A 458 -1.12 10.75 33.80
N ARG A 459 0.07 10.14 33.82
CA ARG A 459 0.30 8.76 33.39
C ARG A 459 0.72 7.92 34.59
N ARG A 460 0.14 6.72 34.69
CA ARG A 460 0.42 5.77 35.76
C ARG A 460 0.51 4.36 35.19
N ARG A 461 1.47 3.59 35.65
CA ARG A 461 1.56 2.16 35.34
C ARG A 461 0.87 1.36 36.43
N ILE A 462 0.00 0.43 36.04
CA ILE A 462 -0.71 -0.47 36.95
C ILE A 462 -0.49 -1.92 36.53
N GLU A 463 -0.59 -2.82 37.48
CA GLU A 463 -0.61 -4.27 37.26
C GLU A 463 -1.96 -4.81 37.73
N VAL A 464 -2.71 -5.38 36.80
CA VAL A 464 -4.02 -6.00 37.07
C VAL A 464 -3.81 -7.50 37.19
N ARG A 465 -4.28 -8.09 38.32
CA ARG A 465 -4.26 -9.53 38.53
C ARG A 465 -5.63 -10.09 38.29
N ALA A 466 -5.70 -11.38 37.95
CA ALA A 466 -6.96 -12.11 37.85
C ALA A 466 -7.74 -11.99 39.15
N ASP A 467 -9.05 -11.66 39.10
CA ASP A 467 -9.95 -11.44 40.23
C ASP A 467 -9.42 -10.40 41.24
N GLY A 468 -8.43 -9.61 40.87
CA GLY A 468 -7.80 -8.59 41.70
C GLY A 468 -8.49 -7.23 41.56
N VAL A 469 -8.45 -6.41 42.61
CA VAL A 469 -8.92 -5.03 42.59
C VAL A 469 -7.71 -4.08 42.69
N VAL A 470 -7.57 -3.21 41.68
CA VAL A 470 -6.57 -2.14 41.68
C VAL A 470 -7.26 -0.82 41.99
N VAL A 471 -6.80 -0.12 43.02
CA VAL A 471 -7.32 1.20 43.38
C VAL A 471 -6.35 2.26 42.81
N LEU A 472 -6.83 3.09 41.88
CA LEU A 472 -6.06 4.13 41.22
C LEU A 472 -6.67 5.52 41.47
N ASN A 473 -6.20 6.20 42.49
CA ASN A 473 -6.59 7.58 42.78
C ASN A 473 -5.59 8.56 42.13
N ALA A 474 -6.08 9.65 41.56
CA ALA A 474 -5.25 10.66 40.91
C ALA A 474 -5.69 12.09 41.26
N ASP A 475 -4.73 12.88 41.72
CA ASP A 475 -4.92 14.31 41.93
C ASP A 475 -4.26 15.08 40.79
N LEU A 476 -5.05 15.82 40.02
CA LEU A 476 -4.57 16.54 38.85
C LEU A 476 -4.32 18.03 39.19
N LEU A 477 -3.16 18.53 38.74
CA LEU A 477 -2.81 19.95 38.83
C LEU A 477 -3.51 20.73 37.71
N GLY A 478 -4.07 21.88 38.03
CA GLY A 478 -4.61 22.80 37.03
C GLY A 478 -3.51 23.23 36.06
N SER A 479 -3.77 23.18 34.76
CA SER A 479 -2.88 23.83 33.79
C SER A 479 -3.03 25.32 33.92
N GLY A 480 -2.08 25.95 34.62
CA GLY A 480 -2.02 27.43 34.69
C GLY A 480 -2.11 28.04 33.31
N ARG A 481 -2.80 29.22 33.25
CA ARG A 481 -2.85 30.07 32.04
C ARG A 481 -1.48 30.59 31.67
#